data_002920764d52f61b911cbb23c495c290
#
_entry.id   002920764d52f61b911cbb23c495c290
#
_cell.length_a   1.000
_cell.length_b   1.000
_cell.length_c   1.000
_cell.angle_alpha   90.00
_cell.angle_beta   90.00
_cell.angle_gamma   90.00
#
_symmetry.space_group_name_H-M   'P 1'
#
loop_
_entity.id
_entity.type
_entity.pdbx_description
1 polymer ?
#
loop_
_entity_poly.entity_id
_entity_poly.type
_entity_poly.pdbx_seq_one_letter_code
_entity_poly.pdbx_strand_id
1 'polypeptide(L)'
;DKVTNSVYHLNPHVLIHNLLKIASDKYQDDEGYVNVSSAGQFIKRVKPDFDVRTFGFIKLPKLIEAFPRKYEIKKYPGKGKVTIIAYRCK
;
A
#
# COMPACT_ATOMS: atom_id res chain seq x y z
N ASP A 1 7.01 20.72 14.38
CA ASP A 1 5.57 20.92 14.38
C ASP A 1 4.86 19.75 15.01
N LYS A 2 3.89 20.03 15.87
CA LYS A 2 3.18 19.00 16.61
C LYS A 2 2.39 18.07 15.69
N VAL A 3 1.78 18.60 14.65
CA VAL A 3 1.01 17.80 13.71
C VAL A 3 1.93 16.84 12.96
N THR A 4 3.06 17.33 12.49
CA THR A 4 4.04 16.50 11.81
C THR A 4 4.61 15.45 12.76
N ASN A 5 4.90 15.85 14.00
CA ASN A 5 5.40 14.91 15.00
C ASN A 5 4.38 13.82 15.30
N SER A 6 3.10 14.19 15.38
CA SER A 6 2.05 13.20 15.61
C SER A 6 2.00 12.16 14.52
N VAL A 7 2.17 12.58 13.26
CA VAL A 7 2.21 11.64 12.13
C VAL A 7 3.39 10.68 12.27
N TYR A 8 4.56 11.19 12.61
CA TYR A 8 5.75 10.34 12.73
C TYR A 8 5.71 9.43 13.95
N HIS A 9 4.95 9.81 14.97
CA HIS A 9 4.80 9.00 16.18
C HIS A 9 3.63 8.05 16.12
N LEU A 10 2.88 8.03 15.01
CA LEU A 10 1.79 7.09 14.84
C LEU A 10 2.32 5.66 14.82
N ASN A 11 1.47 4.75 15.26
CA ASN A 11 1.74 3.33 15.12
C ASN A 11 2.11 3.04 13.67
N PRO A 12 3.18 2.25 13.41
CA PRO A 12 3.55 1.90 12.04
C PRO A 12 2.41 1.35 11.19
N HIS A 13 1.49 0.61 11.80
CA HIS A 13 0.33 0.09 11.08
C HIS A 13 -0.58 1.22 10.58
N VAL A 14 -0.78 2.24 11.40
CA VAL A 14 -1.58 3.40 10.99
C VAL A 14 -0.89 4.14 9.87
N LEU A 15 0.42 4.31 9.98
CA LEU A 15 1.20 5.02 8.97
C LEU A 15 1.13 4.31 7.62
N ILE A 16 1.32 2.98 7.59
CA ILE A 16 1.27 2.26 6.32
C ILE A 16 -0.10 2.33 5.67
N HIS A 17 -1.17 2.24 6.46
CA HIS A 17 -2.52 2.36 5.91
C HIS A 17 -2.77 3.75 5.35
N ASN A 18 -2.26 4.79 5.99
CA ASN A 18 -2.36 6.16 5.46
C ASN A 18 -1.60 6.29 4.15
N LEU A 19 -0.41 5.72 4.05
CA LEU A 19 0.38 5.77 2.83
C LEU A 19 -0.31 5.01 1.70
N LEU A 20 -0.91 3.87 2.00
CA LEU A 20 -1.65 3.10 1.00
C LEU A 20 -2.86 3.88 0.48
N LYS A 21 -3.54 4.61 1.36
CA LYS A 21 -4.66 5.44 0.95
C LYS A 21 -4.21 6.60 0.06
N ILE A 22 -3.12 7.25 0.43
CA ILE A 22 -2.58 8.35 -0.38
C ILE A 22 -2.16 7.84 -1.75
N ALA A 23 -1.50 6.68 -1.81
CA ALA A 23 -1.12 6.07 -3.08
C ALA A 23 -2.34 5.76 -3.94
N SER A 24 -3.41 5.26 -3.31
CA SER A 24 -4.66 5.00 -4.01
C SER A 24 -5.22 6.28 -4.62
N ASP A 25 -5.24 7.36 -3.84
CA ASP A 25 -5.77 8.63 -4.33
C ASP A 25 -4.95 9.20 -5.50
N LYS A 26 -3.63 8.95 -5.50
CA LYS A 26 -2.75 9.50 -6.53
C LYS A 26 -2.69 8.66 -7.80
N TYR A 27 -2.79 7.35 -7.69
CA TYR A 27 -2.47 6.44 -8.79
C TYR A 27 -3.60 5.50 -9.17
N GLN A 28 -4.80 5.68 -8.61
CA GLN A 28 -5.93 4.82 -8.91
C GLN A 28 -6.31 4.91 -10.40
N ASP A 29 -6.81 3.78 -10.92
CA ASP A 29 -7.34 3.76 -12.27
C ASP A 29 -8.81 4.21 -12.26
N ASP A 30 -9.50 4.04 -13.40
CA ASP A 30 -10.89 4.47 -13.54
C ASP A 30 -11.83 3.72 -12.60
N GLU A 31 -11.43 2.53 -12.14
CA GLU A 31 -12.23 1.72 -11.24
C GLU A 31 -11.86 1.92 -9.77
N GLY A 32 -10.88 2.79 -9.50
CA GLY A 32 -10.42 3.06 -8.15
C GLY A 32 -9.34 2.12 -7.64
N TYR A 33 -8.85 1.23 -8.49
CA TYR A 33 -7.78 0.30 -8.13
C TYR A 33 -6.42 0.91 -8.40
N VAL A 34 -5.46 0.57 -7.55
CA VAL A 34 -4.08 0.98 -7.75
C VAL A 34 -3.18 -0.26 -7.77
N ASN A 35 -2.24 -0.29 -8.70
CA ASN A 35 -1.26 -1.36 -8.78
C ASN A 35 -0.39 -1.35 -7.53
N VAL A 36 -0.26 -2.51 -6.88
CA VAL A 36 0.52 -2.63 -5.64
C VAL A 36 1.98 -2.23 -5.87
N SER A 37 2.53 -2.52 -7.05
CA SER A 37 3.90 -2.13 -7.37
C SER A 37 4.06 -0.61 -7.37
N SER A 38 3.09 0.11 -7.93
CA SER A 38 3.11 1.58 -7.94
C SER A 38 3.02 2.12 -6.52
N ALA A 39 2.15 1.54 -5.71
CA ALA A 39 2.02 1.93 -4.31
C ALA A 39 3.32 1.67 -3.55
N GLY A 40 3.95 0.52 -3.80
CA GLY A 40 5.22 0.20 -3.15
C GLY A 40 6.32 1.19 -3.49
N GLN A 41 6.40 1.58 -4.76
CA GLN A 41 7.39 2.59 -5.19
C GLN A 41 7.12 3.93 -4.52
N PHE A 42 5.86 4.32 -4.43
CA PHE A 42 5.49 5.56 -3.75
C PHE A 42 5.90 5.53 -2.28
N ILE A 43 5.59 4.44 -1.59
CA ILE A 43 5.91 4.29 -0.17
C ILE A 43 7.42 4.36 0.04
N LYS A 44 8.20 3.69 -0.80
CA LYS A 44 9.66 3.73 -0.72
C LYS A 44 10.21 5.12 -0.96
N ARG A 45 9.56 5.90 -1.81
CA ARG A 45 9.97 7.27 -2.08
C ARG A 45 9.72 8.18 -0.88
N VAL A 46 8.56 8.01 -0.23
CA VAL A 46 8.19 8.80 0.93
C VAL A 46 8.95 8.38 2.17
N LYS A 47 9.13 7.07 2.34
CA LYS A 47 9.79 6.49 3.52
C LYS A 47 10.76 5.41 3.06
N PRO A 48 12.01 5.82 2.72
CA PRO A 48 12.99 4.88 2.14
C PRO A 48 13.34 3.69 3.04
N ASP A 49 13.20 3.84 4.36
CA ASP A 49 13.49 2.77 5.31
C ASP A 49 12.30 1.85 5.58
N PHE A 50 11.21 2.03 4.85
CA PHE A 50 10.04 1.18 5.02
C PHE A 50 10.35 -0.27 4.63
N ASP A 51 9.89 -1.21 5.46
CA ASP A 51 10.08 -2.63 5.21
C ASP A 51 8.85 -3.38 5.73
N VAL A 52 8.17 -4.09 4.83
CA VAL A 52 6.98 -4.86 5.20
C VAL A 52 7.31 -5.99 6.19
N ARG A 53 8.56 -6.42 6.26
CA ARG A 53 8.97 -7.46 7.19
C ARG A 53 8.85 -7.00 8.65
N THR A 54 8.87 -5.70 8.88
CA THR A 54 8.61 -5.13 10.20
C THR A 54 7.21 -5.50 10.69
N PHE A 55 6.27 -5.73 9.77
CA PHE A 55 4.90 -6.10 10.10
C PHE A 55 4.65 -7.60 10.02
N GLY A 56 5.70 -8.39 9.80
CA GLY A 56 5.57 -9.83 9.70
C GLY A 56 5.21 -10.35 8.33
N PHE A 57 5.35 -9.54 7.29
CA PHE A 57 5.01 -9.93 5.92
C PHE A 57 6.25 -9.89 5.03
N ILE A 58 6.28 -10.78 4.05
CA ILE A 58 7.40 -10.87 3.13
C ILE A 58 7.28 -9.85 2.00
N LYS A 59 6.04 -9.59 1.57
CA LYS A 59 5.76 -8.69 0.44
C LYS A 59 4.58 -7.79 0.77
N LEU A 60 4.56 -6.61 0.16
CA LEU A 60 3.47 -5.67 0.34
C LEU A 60 2.09 -6.26 -0.01
N PRO A 61 1.93 -7.03 -1.10
CA PRO A 61 0.63 -7.66 -1.37
C PRO A 61 0.12 -8.51 -0.22
N LYS A 62 1.01 -9.21 0.46
CA LYS A 62 0.60 -10.04 1.61
C LYS A 62 0.10 -9.18 2.76
N LEU A 63 0.72 -8.04 2.99
CA LEU A 63 0.24 -7.10 4.00
C LEU A 63 -1.17 -6.63 3.68
N ILE A 64 -1.41 -6.26 2.42
CA ILE A 64 -2.72 -5.76 1.99
C ILE A 64 -3.77 -6.85 2.10
N GLU A 65 -3.43 -8.09 1.71
CA GLU A 65 -4.36 -9.22 1.79
C GLU A 65 -4.75 -9.56 3.23
N ALA A 66 -3.92 -9.20 4.20
CA ALA A 66 -4.20 -9.44 5.61
C ALA A 66 -5.32 -8.55 6.15
N PHE A 67 -5.72 -7.52 5.40
CA PHE A 67 -6.75 -6.57 5.83
C PHE A 67 -7.91 -6.50 4.82
N PRO A 68 -8.65 -7.60 4.64
CA PRO A 68 -9.71 -7.64 3.63
C PRO A 68 -10.86 -6.69 3.91
N ARG A 69 -10.99 -6.23 5.15
CA ARG A 69 -12.02 -5.26 5.51
C ARG A 69 -11.67 -3.84 5.09
N LYS A 70 -10.38 -3.58 4.91
CA LYS A 70 -9.88 -2.25 4.53
C LYS A 70 -9.63 -2.12 3.04
N TYR A 71 -9.35 -3.23 2.36
CA TYR A 71 -8.94 -3.22 0.96
C TYR A 71 -9.63 -4.30 0.17
N GLU A 72 -10.05 -3.97 -1.03
CA GLU A 72 -10.44 -4.96 -2.02
C GLU A 72 -9.21 -5.26 -2.87
N ILE A 73 -9.00 -6.53 -3.17
CA ILE A 73 -7.84 -6.96 -3.95
C ILE A 73 -8.32 -7.58 -5.24
N LYS A 74 -7.63 -7.21 -6.32
CA LYS A 74 -7.90 -7.73 -7.64
C LYS A 74 -6.60 -8.27 -8.20
N LYS A 75 -6.63 -9.48 -8.73
CA LYS A 75 -5.47 -10.10 -9.38
C LYS A 75 -5.83 -10.36 -10.83
N TYR A 76 -4.93 -10.00 -11.72
CA TYR A 76 -5.14 -10.24 -13.14
C TYR A 76 -3.81 -10.46 -13.83
N PRO A 77 -3.81 -11.17 -14.98
CA PRO A 77 -2.56 -11.44 -15.68
C PRO A 77 -2.00 -10.18 -16.32
N GLY A 78 -0.70 -9.99 -16.17
CA GLY A 78 0.03 -8.96 -16.88
C GLY A 78 0.67 -9.55 -18.13
N LYS A 79 1.66 -8.85 -18.66
CA LYS A 79 2.42 -9.36 -19.79
C LYS A 79 3.25 -10.56 -19.39
N GLY A 80 3.22 -11.61 -20.21
CA GLY A 80 3.95 -12.83 -19.94
C GLY A 80 3.32 -13.60 -18.79
N LYS A 81 4.14 -14.10 -17.87
CA LYS A 81 3.69 -14.92 -16.74
C LYS A 81 3.50 -14.13 -15.46
N VAL A 82 3.53 -12.81 -15.54
CA VAL A 82 3.44 -11.94 -14.37
C VAL A 82 1.98 -11.78 -13.96
N THR A 83 1.71 -11.88 -12.65
CA THR A 83 0.40 -11.57 -12.09
C THR A 83 0.46 -10.15 -11.54
N ILE A 84 -0.48 -9.33 -11.97
CA ILE A 84 -0.62 -7.97 -11.46
C ILE A 84 -1.60 -7.99 -10.30
N ILE A 85 -1.21 -7.39 -9.20
CA ILE A 85 -2.04 -7.29 -8.01
C ILE A 85 -2.39 -5.82 -7.81
N ALA A 86 -3.68 -5.55 -7.67
CA ALA A 86 -4.17 -4.20 -7.43
C ALA A 86 -5.07 -4.21 -6.21
N TYR A 87 -5.16 -3.07 -5.55
CA TYR A 87 -6.04 -2.92 -4.40
C TYR A 87 -6.85 -1.64 -4.51
N ARG A 88 -7.95 -1.62 -3.78
CA ARG A 88 -8.80 -0.43 -3.66
C ARG A 88 -9.16 -0.27 -2.20
N CYS A 89 -9.07 0.96 -1.69
CA CYS A 89 -9.51 1.26 -0.33
C CYS A 89 -11.03 1.21 -0.24
N LYS A 90 -11.51 0.52 0.79
CA LYS A 90 -12.95 0.44 1.04
C LYS A 90 -13.45 1.65 1.81
#